data_9553eeabca387150d306e3dd9f800fac
#
_entry.id   9553eeabca387150d306e3dd9f800fac
#
_cell.length_a   1.000
_cell.length_b   1.000
_cell.length_c   1.000
_cell.angle_alpha   90.00
_cell.angle_beta   90.00
_cell.angle_gamma   90.00
#
_symmetry.space_group_name_H-M   'P 1'
#
loop_
_entity.id
_entity.type
_entity.pdbx_description
1 polymer ?
#
loop_
_entity_poly.entity_id
_entity_poly.type
_entity_poly.pdbx_seq_one_letter_code
_entity_poly.pdbx_strand_id
1 'polypeptide(L)'
;MKYYVSFFIVMASVSSALMAQGLDSALRYSASGLMVQRMRLSITAQNIANISTFKDEATGLPYQKQFAIVESTADGVRIKSVKKSNEPFNRYFDPAVPQSDENGYFYYPNVNLPDEMTNLTYTEAMYEANVSAFKTGKALYQAAIDALK
;
A
#
# COMPACT_ATOMS: atom_id res chain seq x y z
N MET A 1 -8.04 -36.22 -42.06
CA MET A 1 -8.43 -34.78 -42.12
C MET A 1 -9.33 -34.39 -40.95
N LYS A 2 -10.37 -35.11 -40.58
CA LYS A 2 -11.25 -34.78 -39.43
C LYS A 2 -10.53 -34.71 -38.07
N TYR A 3 -9.55 -35.55 -37.77
CA TYR A 3 -8.82 -35.58 -36.50
C TYR A 3 -7.88 -34.36 -36.31
N TYR A 4 -7.32 -33.84 -37.37
CA TYR A 4 -6.47 -32.64 -37.30
C TYR A 4 -7.28 -31.36 -37.01
N VAL A 5 -8.50 -31.23 -37.53
CA VAL A 5 -9.39 -30.11 -37.28
C VAL A 5 -9.86 -30.14 -35.82
N SER A 6 -10.22 -31.32 -35.28
CA SER A 6 -10.61 -31.44 -33.87
C SER A 6 -9.44 -31.15 -32.92
N PHE A 7 -8.22 -31.55 -33.24
CA PHE A 7 -7.04 -31.25 -32.45
C PHE A 7 -6.73 -29.74 -32.44
N PHE A 8 -6.88 -29.05 -33.58
CA PHE A 8 -6.68 -27.59 -33.69
C PHE A 8 -7.73 -26.81 -32.89
N ILE A 9 -9.00 -27.24 -32.89
CA ILE A 9 -10.06 -26.61 -32.11
C ILE A 9 -9.82 -26.76 -30.61
N VAL A 10 -9.39 -27.93 -30.16
CA VAL A 10 -9.05 -28.16 -28.73
C VAL A 10 -7.85 -27.33 -28.31
N MET A 11 -6.80 -27.25 -29.13
CA MET A 11 -5.64 -26.38 -28.82
C MET A 11 -5.99 -24.89 -28.76
N ALA A 12 -6.86 -24.43 -29.66
CA ALA A 12 -7.32 -23.01 -29.63
C ALA A 12 -8.17 -22.71 -28.39
N SER A 13 -9.01 -23.62 -27.92
CA SER A 13 -9.83 -23.44 -26.74
C SER A 13 -9.02 -23.45 -25.43
N VAL A 14 -7.96 -24.23 -25.35
CA VAL A 14 -7.04 -24.26 -24.18
C VAL A 14 -6.23 -22.98 -24.13
N SER A 15 -5.78 -22.44 -25.26
CA SER A 15 -5.02 -21.19 -25.30
C SER A 15 -5.83 -19.97 -24.83
N SER A 16 -7.12 -19.92 -25.19
CA SER A 16 -7.99 -18.80 -24.76
C SER A 16 -8.31 -18.85 -23.25
N ALA A 17 -8.47 -20.02 -22.69
CA ALA A 17 -8.70 -20.19 -21.25
C ALA A 17 -7.47 -19.75 -20.41
N LEU A 18 -6.25 -20.05 -20.85
CA LEU A 18 -5.02 -19.62 -20.18
C LEU A 18 -4.84 -18.10 -20.23
N MET A 19 -5.16 -17.44 -21.35
CA MET A 19 -5.10 -15.98 -21.46
C MET A 19 -6.11 -15.28 -20.57
N ALA A 20 -7.33 -15.80 -20.45
CA ALA A 20 -8.36 -15.23 -19.58
C ALA A 20 -7.98 -15.30 -18.09
N GLN A 21 -7.36 -16.40 -17.64
CA GLN A 21 -6.88 -16.53 -16.25
C GLN A 21 -5.73 -15.56 -15.94
N GLY A 22 -4.81 -15.34 -16.90
CA GLY A 22 -3.71 -14.39 -16.74
C GLY A 22 -4.20 -12.95 -16.57
N LEU A 23 -5.23 -12.57 -17.34
CA LEU A 23 -5.77 -11.22 -17.29
C LEU A 23 -6.56 -10.93 -15.99
N ASP A 24 -7.33 -11.92 -15.52
CA ASP A 24 -8.06 -11.82 -14.25
C ASP A 24 -7.08 -11.72 -13.06
N SER A 25 -6.02 -12.51 -13.04
CA SER A 25 -4.99 -12.41 -12.00
C SER A 25 -4.25 -11.07 -12.04
N ALA A 26 -3.96 -10.52 -13.20
CA ALA A 26 -3.34 -9.20 -13.33
C ALA A 26 -4.24 -8.08 -12.75
N LEU A 27 -5.55 -8.16 -12.98
CA LEU A 27 -6.52 -7.22 -12.39
C LEU A 27 -6.57 -7.35 -10.87
N ARG A 28 -6.60 -8.59 -10.34
CA ARG A 28 -6.58 -8.83 -8.88
C ARG A 28 -5.29 -8.30 -8.24
N TYR A 29 -4.14 -8.56 -8.85
CA TYR A 29 -2.85 -8.07 -8.35
C TYR A 29 -2.81 -6.54 -8.31
N SER A 30 -3.23 -5.88 -9.39
CA SER A 30 -3.28 -4.42 -9.42
C SER A 30 -4.27 -3.85 -8.39
N ALA A 31 -5.45 -4.46 -8.25
CA ALA A 31 -6.44 -4.04 -7.25
C ALA A 31 -5.92 -4.22 -5.82
N SER A 32 -5.26 -5.34 -5.52
CA SER A 32 -4.65 -5.60 -4.21
C SER A 32 -3.54 -4.58 -3.91
N GLY A 33 -2.71 -4.25 -4.90
CA GLY A 33 -1.69 -3.21 -4.81
C GLY A 33 -2.29 -1.83 -4.50
N LEU A 34 -3.39 -1.45 -5.16
CA LEU A 34 -4.10 -0.20 -4.88
C LEU A 34 -4.56 -0.11 -3.42
N MET A 35 -5.12 -1.19 -2.87
CA MET A 35 -5.55 -1.23 -1.47
C MET A 35 -4.39 -1.03 -0.49
N VAL A 36 -3.25 -1.67 -0.77
CA VAL A 36 -2.04 -1.52 0.05
C VAL A 36 -1.50 -0.10 -0.01
N GLN A 37 -1.37 0.49 -1.21
CA GLN A 37 -0.86 1.85 -1.35
C GLN A 37 -1.80 2.88 -0.72
N ARG A 38 -3.11 2.72 -0.86
CA ARG A 38 -4.09 3.57 -0.17
C ARG A 38 -3.93 3.55 1.35
N MET A 39 -3.72 2.37 1.94
CA MET A 39 -3.47 2.25 3.38
C MET A 39 -2.15 2.91 3.78
N ARG A 40 -1.09 2.73 2.99
CA ARG A 40 0.20 3.40 3.23
C ARG A 40 0.05 4.92 3.19
N LEU A 41 -0.64 5.47 2.18
CA LEU A 41 -0.94 6.91 2.10
C LEU A 41 -1.65 7.40 3.37
N SER A 42 -2.67 6.66 3.83
CA SER A 42 -3.41 7.00 5.04
C SER A 42 -2.50 7.01 6.28
N ILE A 43 -1.64 6.01 6.44
CA ILE A 43 -0.70 5.92 7.57
C ILE A 43 0.32 7.06 7.52
N THR A 44 0.93 7.33 6.36
CA THR A 44 1.87 8.44 6.18
C THR A 44 1.22 9.79 6.48
N ALA A 45 -0.01 10.00 6.00
CA ALA A 45 -0.78 11.21 6.31
C ALA A 45 -1.07 11.33 7.82
N GLN A 46 -1.39 10.23 8.51
CA GLN A 46 -1.56 10.21 9.97
C GLN A 46 -0.26 10.53 10.71
N ASN A 47 0.89 9.99 10.26
CA ASN A 47 2.19 10.30 10.84
C ASN A 47 2.50 11.79 10.71
N ILE A 48 2.30 12.37 9.52
CA ILE A 48 2.51 13.81 9.28
C ILE A 48 1.57 14.66 10.14
N ALA A 49 0.28 14.32 10.19
CA ALA A 49 -0.71 15.06 10.97
C ALA A 49 -0.40 15.06 12.48
N ASN A 50 0.24 14.00 12.97
CA ASN A 50 0.56 13.84 14.39
C ASN A 50 2.01 14.19 14.76
N ILE A 51 2.77 14.81 13.87
CA ILE A 51 4.17 15.17 14.13
C ILE A 51 4.34 16.10 15.34
N SER A 52 3.31 16.87 15.69
CA SER A 52 3.29 17.77 16.84
C SER A 52 2.40 17.27 17.99
N THR A 53 2.01 16.01 18.00
CA THR A 53 1.20 15.41 19.07
C THR A 53 2.10 14.90 20.18
N PHE A 54 2.43 15.78 21.13
CA PHE A 54 3.37 15.53 22.24
C PHE A 54 2.80 14.65 23.32
N LYS A 55 1.49 14.57 23.41
CA LYS A 55 0.78 13.77 24.41
C LYS A 55 -0.48 13.21 23.80
N ASP A 56 -0.46 11.89 23.59
CA ASP A 56 -1.64 11.12 23.20
C ASP A 56 -2.53 10.95 24.45
N GLU A 57 -3.83 11.23 24.33
CA GLU A 57 -4.77 11.19 25.45
C GLU A 57 -4.90 9.80 26.09
N ALA A 58 -4.72 8.74 25.32
CA ALA A 58 -4.86 7.37 25.78
C ALA A 58 -3.61 6.84 26.47
N THR A 59 -2.42 7.26 26.03
CA THR A 59 -1.13 6.72 26.51
C THR A 59 -0.35 7.69 27.40
N GLY A 60 -0.64 8.98 27.30
CA GLY A 60 0.12 10.05 27.95
C GLY A 60 1.51 10.28 27.35
N LEU A 61 1.89 9.54 26.30
CA LEU A 61 3.17 9.60 25.60
C LEU A 61 3.02 10.38 24.30
N PRO A 62 4.15 10.84 23.67
CA PRO A 62 4.11 11.39 22.33
C PRO A 62 3.56 10.39 21.31
N TYR A 63 3.02 10.92 20.20
CA TYR A 63 2.59 10.06 19.09
C TYR A 63 3.75 9.20 18.59
N GLN A 64 3.47 7.94 18.37
CA GLN A 64 4.45 6.97 17.88
C GLN A 64 4.18 6.67 16.40
N LYS A 65 5.21 6.89 15.55
CA LYS A 65 5.16 6.62 14.11
C LYS A 65 4.57 5.23 13.85
N GLN A 66 3.67 5.15 12.87
CA GLN A 66 3.05 3.91 12.44
C GLN A 66 3.53 3.50 11.04
N PHE A 67 3.53 2.21 10.77
CA PHE A 67 3.83 1.65 9.47
C PHE A 67 3.04 0.37 9.21
N ALA A 68 2.78 0.10 7.93
CA ALA A 68 2.07 -1.09 7.48
C ALA A 68 3.02 -2.27 7.26
N ILE A 69 2.69 -3.43 7.81
CA ILE A 69 3.30 -4.70 7.44
C ILE A 69 2.47 -5.29 6.29
N VAL A 70 3.14 -5.53 5.17
CA VAL A 70 2.55 -6.11 3.97
C VAL A 70 2.96 -7.57 3.86
N GLU A 71 2.05 -8.43 3.41
CA GLU A 71 2.35 -9.83 3.09
C GLU A 71 1.85 -10.17 1.68
N SER A 72 2.56 -11.09 1.02
CA SER A 72 2.14 -11.65 -0.26
C SER A 72 1.10 -12.74 -0.04
N THR A 73 0.13 -12.81 -0.96
CA THR A 73 -0.90 -13.84 -1.01
C THR A 73 -0.98 -14.43 -2.42
N ALA A 74 -1.75 -15.49 -2.61
CA ALA A 74 -1.99 -16.06 -3.94
C ALA A 74 -2.64 -15.04 -4.91
N ASP A 75 -3.44 -14.09 -4.38
CA ASP A 75 -4.17 -13.08 -5.15
C ASP A 75 -3.48 -11.70 -5.16
N GLY A 76 -2.21 -11.64 -4.77
CA GLY A 76 -1.42 -10.40 -4.76
C GLY A 76 -0.85 -10.05 -3.39
N VAL A 77 -1.14 -8.85 -2.89
CA VAL A 77 -0.61 -8.34 -1.62
C VAL A 77 -1.73 -7.82 -0.71
N ARG A 78 -1.52 -7.91 0.60
CA ARG A 78 -2.44 -7.32 1.57
C ARG A 78 -1.72 -6.73 2.78
N ILE A 79 -2.40 -5.87 3.50
CA ILE A 79 -1.93 -5.40 4.81
C ILE A 79 -2.13 -6.52 5.82
N LYS A 80 -1.06 -6.99 6.41
CA LYS A 80 -1.09 -7.96 7.51
C LYS A 80 -1.47 -7.28 8.82
N SER A 81 -0.82 -6.16 9.12
CA SER A 81 -1.05 -5.36 10.32
C SER A 81 -0.47 -3.96 10.17
N VAL A 82 -0.95 -3.04 10.99
CA VAL A 82 -0.31 -1.74 11.22
C VAL A 82 0.40 -1.83 12.57
N LYS A 83 1.66 -1.42 12.61
CA LYS A 83 2.49 -1.43 13.83
C LYS A 83 3.02 -0.05 14.14
N LYS A 84 3.26 0.21 15.41
CA LYS A 84 4.00 1.36 15.89
C LYS A 84 5.50 1.09 15.78
N SER A 85 6.29 2.10 15.45
CA SER A 85 7.75 2.02 15.41
C SER A 85 8.31 1.85 16.83
N ASN A 86 9.33 1.02 16.98
CA ASN A 86 10.04 0.87 18.24
C ASN A 86 11.21 1.86 18.37
N GLU A 87 11.36 2.79 17.43
CA GLU A 87 12.37 3.83 17.51
C GLU A 87 12.10 4.75 18.70
N PRO A 88 13.14 5.22 19.40
CA PRO A 88 12.97 6.13 20.52
C PRO A 88 12.35 7.45 20.07
N PHE A 89 11.65 8.11 20.98
CA PHE A 89 11.16 9.46 20.77
C PHE A 89 12.33 10.44 20.62
N ASN A 90 12.12 11.49 19.82
CA ASN A 90 13.07 12.59 19.71
C ASN A 90 13.09 13.36 21.03
N ARG A 91 14.28 13.58 21.62
CA ARG A 91 14.44 14.23 22.92
C ARG A 91 15.15 15.57 22.76
N TYR A 92 14.57 16.60 23.33
CA TYR A 92 15.13 17.95 23.34
C TYR A 92 15.22 18.46 24.78
N PHE A 93 16.28 19.22 25.08
CA PHE A 93 16.43 19.89 26.37
C PHE A 93 15.82 21.28 26.30
N ASP A 94 14.71 21.49 26.96
CA ASP A 94 14.06 22.79 27.14
C ASP A 94 13.23 22.77 28.44
N PRO A 95 13.82 23.21 29.58
CA PRO A 95 13.14 23.24 30.85
C PRO A 95 12.03 24.30 30.95
N ALA A 96 11.92 25.23 29.97
CA ALA A 96 10.85 26.22 29.94
C ALA A 96 9.52 25.66 29.40
N VAL A 97 9.56 24.52 28.71
CA VAL A 97 8.35 23.86 28.19
C VAL A 97 7.59 23.19 29.35
N PRO A 98 6.28 23.50 29.54
CA PRO A 98 5.48 22.92 30.64
C PRO A 98 5.39 21.39 30.66
N GLN A 99 5.69 20.72 29.54
CA GLN A 99 5.66 19.27 29.37
C GLN A 99 7.04 18.62 29.58
N SER A 100 8.08 19.40 29.95
CA SER A 100 9.40 18.85 30.24
C SER A 100 9.38 17.99 31.49
N ASP A 101 10.21 16.94 31.49
CA ASP A 101 10.41 16.06 32.63
C ASP A 101 11.22 16.77 33.75
N GLU A 102 11.42 16.10 34.88
CA GLU A 102 12.17 16.62 36.04
C GLU A 102 13.65 16.99 35.70
N ASN A 103 14.17 16.42 34.60
CA ASN A 103 15.51 16.70 34.10
C ASN A 103 15.53 17.80 33.01
N GLY A 104 14.39 18.44 32.72
CA GLY A 104 14.24 19.47 31.71
C GLY A 104 14.20 18.97 30.27
N TYR A 105 13.93 17.71 30.04
CA TYR A 105 13.79 17.16 28.69
C TYR A 105 12.34 17.06 28.26
N PHE A 106 12.13 17.39 27.00
CA PHE A 106 10.85 17.29 26.32
C PHE A 106 10.93 16.26 25.18
N TYR A 107 9.87 15.49 25.00
CA TYR A 107 9.83 14.39 24.03
C TYR A 107 8.86 14.71 22.89
N TYR A 108 9.35 14.56 21.66
CA TYR A 108 8.59 14.67 20.42
C TYR A 108 8.30 13.30 19.81
N PRO A 109 7.25 13.22 18.96
CA PRO A 109 7.02 12.04 18.13
C PRO A 109 8.28 11.61 17.37
N ASN A 110 8.47 10.33 17.19
CA ASN A 110 9.54 9.76 16.38
C ASN A 110 9.22 9.77 14.87
N VAL A 111 8.65 10.89 14.41
CA VAL A 111 8.26 11.13 13.01
C VAL A 111 9.26 12.12 12.41
N ASN A 112 9.85 11.75 11.27
CA ASN A 112 10.71 12.61 10.48
C ASN A 112 9.92 13.12 9.27
N LEU A 113 9.65 14.42 9.20
CA LEU A 113 8.84 15.00 8.12
C LEU A 113 9.42 14.79 6.72
N PRO A 114 10.71 15.03 6.44
CA PRO A 114 11.34 14.74 5.16
C PRO A 114 11.16 13.28 4.72
N ASP A 115 11.32 12.33 5.64
CA ASP A 115 11.17 10.90 5.33
C ASP A 115 9.71 10.57 5.01
N GLU A 116 8.75 11.11 5.78
CA GLU A 116 7.33 10.89 5.52
C GLU A 116 6.89 11.52 4.20
N MET A 117 7.39 12.70 3.84
CA MET A 117 7.11 13.34 2.55
C MET A 117 7.68 12.52 1.38
N THR A 118 8.87 11.98 1.54
CA THR A 118 9.47 11.08 0.55
C THR A 118 8.63 9.80 0.38
N ASN A 119 8.21 9.20 1.50
CA ASN A 119 7.32 8.03 1.51
C ASN A 119 5.97 8.34 0.87
N LEU A 120 5.41 9.53 1.12
CA LEU A 120 4.15 9.98 0.51
C LEU A 120 4.28 10.00 -1.02
N THR A 121 5.27 10.74 -1.53
CA THR A 121 5.52 10.87 -2.98
C THR A 121 5.76 9.51 -3.65
N TYR A 122 6.57 8.66 -3.01
CA TYR A 122 6.82 7.31 -3.52
C TYR A 122 5.54 6.47 -3.56
N THR A 123 4.74 6.53 -2.49
CA THR A 123 3.50 5.74 -2.40
C THR A 123 2.44 6.23 -3.38
N GLU A 124 2.36 7.56 -3.64
CA GLU A 124 1.51 8.15 -4.68
C GLU A 124 1.90 7.64 -6.06
N ALA A 125 3.19 7.69 -6.41
CA ALA A 125 3.67 7.18 -7.70
C ALA A 125 3.34 5.68 -7.88
N MET A 126 3.50 4.88 -6.85
CA MET A 126 3.14 3.46 -6.87
C MET A 126 1.63 3.23 -6.97
N TYR A 127 0.82 4.08 -6.34
CA TYR A 127 -0.64 4.05 -6.49
C TYR A 127 -1.05 4.36 -7.92
N GLU A 128 -0.52 5.40 -8.53
CA GLU A 128 -0.80 5.78 -9.92
C GLU A 128 -0.38 4.70 -10.93
N ALA A 129 0.78 4.06 -10.70
CA ALA A 129 1.22 2.93 -11.50
C ALA A 129 0.22 1.75 -11.44
N ASN A 130 -0.27 1.41 -10.26
CA ASN A 130 -1.28 0.37 -10.09
C ASN A 130 -2.63 0.76 -10.72
N VAL A 131 -3.04 2.04 -10.65
CA VAL A 131 -4.23 2.57 -11.35
C VAL A 131 -4.09 2.38 -12.85
N SER A 132 -2.93 2.73 -13.41
CA SER A 132 -2.65 2.57 -14.84
C SER A 132 -2.69 1.10 -15.26
N ALA A 133 -2.04 0.22 -14.50
CA ALA A 133 -2.05 -1.22 -14.75
C ALA A 133 -3.48 -1.81 -14.69
N PHE A 134 -4.27 -1.41 -13.69
CA PHE A 134 -5.65 -1.83 -13.56
C PHE A 134 -6.53 -1.38 -14.72
N LYS A 135 -6.40 -0.10 -15.14
CA LYS A 135 -7.13 0.44 -16.30
C LYS A 135 -6.79 -0.29 -17.58
N THR A 136 -5.49 -0.54 -17.82
CA THR A 136 -5.02 -1.29 -19.01
C THR A 136 -5.56 -2.72 -18.99
N GLY A 137 -5.48 -3.41 -17.85
CA GLY A 137 -6.02 -4.76 -17.71
C GLY A 137 -7.53 -4.81 -17.97
N LYS A 138 -8.28 -3.83 -17.45
CA LYS A 138 -9.73 -3.71 -17.71
C LYS A 138 -10.03 -3.47 -19.19
N ALA A 139 -9.26 -2.62 -19.85
CA ALA A 139 -9.44 -2.36 -21.29
C ALA A 139 -9.17 -3.61 -22.14
N LEU A 140 -8.11 -4.35 -21.83
CA LEU A 140 -7.80 -5.63 -22.49
C LEU A 140 -8.90 -6.68 -22.25
N TYR A 141 -9.41 -6.75 -21.04
CA TYR A 141 -10.52 -7.65 -20.70
C TYR A 141 -11.78 -7.33 -21.50
N GLN A 142 -12.12 -6.05 -21.61
CA GLN A 142 -13.26 -5.60 -22.41
C GLN A 142 -13.07 -5.90 -23.90
N ALA A 143 -11.90 -5.63 -24.44
CA ALA A 143 -11.58 -5.94 -25.83
C ALA A 143 -11.67 -7.44 -26.14
N ALA A 144 -11.23 -8.29 -25.20
CA ALA A 144 -11.36 -9.75 -25.34
C ALA A 144 -12.83 -10.20 -25.35
N ILE A 145 -13.69 -9.61 -24.51
CA ILE A 145 -15.14 -9.90 -24.52
C ILE A 145 -15.77 -9.46 -25.84
N ASP A 146 -15.42 -8.27 -26.33
CA ASP A 146 -16.00 -7.71 -27.54
C ASP A 146 -15.57 -8.48 -28.80
N ALA A 147 -14.39 -9.09 -28.79
CA ALA A 147 -13.92 -9.98 -29.86
C ALA A 147 -14.64 -11.35 -29.91
N LEU A 148 -15.38 -11.72 -28.86
CA LEU A 148 -16.13 -12.97 -28.79
C LEU A 148 -17.61 -12.82 -29.19
N LYS A 149 -18.07 -11.62 -29.49
CA LYS A 149 -19.41 -11.29 -29.98
C LYS A 149 -19.47 -11.32 -31.50
#